data_6249ac49dea8d830ba040341812e3126
#
_entry.id   6249ac49dea8d830ba040341812e3126
#
_cell.length_a   1.000
_cell.length_b   1.000
_cell.length_c   1.000
_cell.angle_alpha   90.00
_cell.angle_beta   90.00
_cell.angle_gamma   90.00
#
_symmetry.space_group_name_H-M   'P 1'
#
loop_
_entity.id
_entity.type
_entity.pdbx_description
1 polymer ?
#
loop_
_entity_poly.entity_id
_entity_poly.type
_entity_poly.pdbx_seq_one_letter_code
_entity_poly.pdbx_strand_id
1 'polypeptide(L)'
;MAEFTALFGPAGNSESFSAMGYRKTLQVPEYLEEMGLDACEYQCGRGGNISQEKAAEFGAACREKGIYVSLHAPYYISLSGVEESKRLNSINYILQAARAVNAMGGERIVVHSGSCSKISREEALALAMDTMGLAQKALDDEGLSNIHICPEVMGKINQLEPWKRCFPSAPSMNVSSHAWILVTSIPALSAA
;
A
#
# COMPACT_ATOMS: atom_id res chain seq x y z
N MET A 1 -15.17 -24.50 -5.89
CA MET A 1 -15.13 -23.11 -5.39
C MET A 1 -13.78 -22.96 -4.74
N ALA A 2 -12.98 -21.96 -5.13
CA ALA A 2 -11.71 -21.69 -4.46
C ALA A 2 -12.04 -21.24 -3.02
N GLU A 3 -11.44 -21.90 -2.05
CA GLU A 3 -11.57 -21.57 -0.64
C GLU A 3 -10.74 -20.29 -0.41
N PHE A 4 -11.41 -19.17 -0.11
CA PHE A 4 -10.74 -17.91 0.17
C PHE A 4 -10.31 -17.90 1.64
N THR A 5 -9.02 -17.95 1.87
CA THR A 5 -8.44 -17.75 3.20
C THR A 5 -8.06 -16.29 3.37
N ALA A 6 -8.61 -15.62 4.38
CA ALA A 6 -8.20 -14.27 4.74
C ALA A 6 -6.82 -14.32 5.39
N LEU A 7 -5.92 -13.40 4.98
CA LEU A 7 -4.62 -13.21 5.60
C LEU A 7 -4.68 -12.00 6.54
N PHE A 8 -4.11 -12.14 7.72
CA PHE A 8 -4.11 -11.10 8.76
C PHE A 8 -2.68 -10.65 9.07
N GLY A 9 -2.51 -9.34 9.24
CA GLY A 9 -1.21 -8.78 9.58
C GLY A 9 -1.25 -7.28 9.82
N PRO A 10 -0.19 -6.70 10.42
CA PRO A 10 -0.11 -5.29 10.73
C PRO A 10 0.34 -4.45 9.54
N ALA A 11 -0.10 -3.19 9.53
CA ALA A 11 0.46 -2.14 8.69
C ALA A 11 1.58 -1.43 9.47
N GLY A 12 2.83 -1.80 9.18
CA GLY A 12 4.00 -1.37 9.94
C GLY A 12 4.20 -2.13 11.25
N ASN A 13 5.15 -1.68 12.05
CA ASN A 13 5.47 -2.31 13.33
C ASN A 13 4.52 -1.83 14.42
N SER A 14 3.93 -2.78 15.16
CA SER A 14 3.13 -2.49 16.35
C SER A 14 3.99 -2.17 17.57
N GLU A 15 3.39 -1.62 18.62
CA GLU A 15 4.08 -1.37 19.88
C GLU A 15 4.60 -2.68 20.53
N SER A 16 3.88 -3.79 20.36
CA SER A 16 4.28 -5.11 20.85
C SER A 16 5.58 -5.61 20.19
N PHE A 17 5.86 -5.27 18.93
CA PHE A 17 7.14 -5.57 18.30
C PHE A 17 8.33 -5.07 19.14
N SER A 18 8.24 -3.82 19.57
CA SER A 18 9.29 -3.22 20.43
C SER A 18 9.25 -3.76 21.86
N ALA A 19 8.07 -4.01 22.41
CA ALA A 19 7.92 -4.55 23.77
C ALA A 19 8.48 -5.97 23.91
N MET A 20 8.36 -6.78 22.86
CA MET A 20 8.94 -8.12 22.80
C MET A 20 10.45 -8.14 22.48
N GLY A 21 11.07 -6.98 22.36
CA GLY A 21 12.53 -6.87 22.19
C GLY A 21 13.02 -6.79 20.75
N TYR A 22 12.15 -6.87 19.77
CA TYR A 22 12.50 -6.72 18.35
C TYR A 22 12.85 -5.26 18.02
N ARG A 23 13.80 -5.04 17.11
CA ARG A 23 14.30 -3.68 16.77
C ARG A 23 14.60 -3.48 15.29
N LYS A 24 14.87 -4.55 14.54
CA LYS A 24 15.32 -4.49 13.14
C LYS A 24 14.23 -4.98 12.20
N THR A 25 14.14 -4.38 11.02
CA THR A 25 13.19 -4.76 9.96
C THR A 25 13.26 -6.25 9.63
N LEU A 26 14.45 -6.84 9.56
CA LEU A 26 14.62 -8.27 9.27
C LEU A 26 14.14 -9.22 10.40
N GLN A 27 13.77 -8.69 11.54
CA GLN A 27 13.15 -9.45 12.62
C GLN A 27 11.61 -9.46 12.55
N VAL A 28 11.03 -8.68 11.63
CA VAL A 28 9.56 -8.61 11.47
C VAL A 28 8.97 -9.98 11.10
N PRO A 29 9.54 -10.78 10.18
CA PRO A 29 8.98 -12.08 9.86
C PRO A 29 8.96 -13.06 11.05
N GLU A 30 9.99 -13.05 11.88
CA GLU A 30 10.07 -13.87 13.10
C GLU A 30 8.99 -13.43 14.11
N TYR A 31 8.86 -12.13 14.34
CA TYR A 31 7.81 -11.58 15.20
C TYR A 31 6.39 -11.96 14.71
N LEU A 32 6.14 -11.88 13.40
CA LEU A 32 4.83 -12.21 12.84
C LEU A 32 4.52 -13.70 12.96
N GLU A 33 5.50 -14.57 12.76
CA GLU A 33 5.37 -16.01 12.99
C GLU A 33 5.02 -16.30 14.46
N GLU A 34 5.72 -15.67 15.42
CA GLU A 34 5.43 -15.79 16.86
C GLU A 34 4.01 -15.32 17.22
N MET A 35 3.52 -14.26 16.52
CA MET A 35 2.18 -13.73 16.69
C MET A 35 1.08 -14.53 15.96
N GLY A 36 1.45 -15.54 15.17
CA GLY A 36 0.50 -16.30 14.34
C GLY A 36 -0.15 -15.48 13.25
N LEU A 37 0.58 -14.55 12.65
CA LEU A 37 0.12 -13.64 11.59
C LEU A 37 0.65 -14.06 10.22
N ASP A 38 -0.16 -13.80 9.18
CA ASP A 38 0.08 -14.33 7.83
C ASP A 38 0.63 -13.28 6.85
N ALA A 39 0.54 -12.01 7.20
CA ALA A 39 0.86 -10.92 6.29
C ALA A 39 1.49 -9.72 7.02
N CYS A 40 2.17 -8.87 6.25
CA CYS A 40 2.57 -7.54 6.70
C CYS A 40 2.49 -6.53 5.56
N GLU A 41 2.21 -5.29 5.92
CA GLU A 41 2.36 -4.16 5.03
C GLU A 41 3.62 -3.37 5.42
N TYR A 42 4.62 -3.39 4.53
CA TYR A 42 5.83 -2.61 4.73
C TYR A 42 5.53 -1.13 4.57
N GLN A 43 5.89 -0.30 5.56
CA GLN A 43 5.62 1.13 5.55
C GLN A 43 6.85 1.92 5.06
N CYS A 44 6.72 2.60 3.91
CA CYS A 44 7.77 3.51 3.43
C CYS A 44 7.89 4.80 4.25
N GLY A 45 6.91 5.16 5.05
CA GLY A 45 6.91 6.34 5.90
C GLY A 45 7.14 7.65 5.13
N ARG A 46 7.93 8.54 5.71
CA ARG A 46 8.27 9.86 5.11
C ARG A 46 9.52 9.79 4.24
N GLY A 47 9.59 8.87 3.28
CA GLY A 47 10.67 8.83 2.29
C GLY A 47 11.75 7.80 2.56
N GLY A 48 11.45 6.75 3.29
CA GLY A 48 12.34 5.60 3.45
C GLY A 48 12.41 4.78 2.16
N ASN A 49 13.29 5.15 1.24
CA ASN A 49 13.63 4.28 0.14
C ASN A 49 14.42 3.09 0.70
N ILE A 50 13.80 1.93 0.69
CA ILE A 50 14.54 0.69 0.92
C ILE A 50 15.36 0.37 -0.34
N SER A 51 16.63 -0.01 -0.20
CA SER A 51 17.42 -0.47 -1.36
C SER A 51 16.84 -1.79 -1.90
N GLN A 52 17.03 -2.04 -3.19
CA GLN A 52 16.56 -3.28 -3.85
C GLN A 52 17.09 -4.53 -3.14
N GLU A 53 18.37 -4.51 -2.71
CA GLU A 53 19.00 -5.59 -1.99
C GLU A 53 18.32 -5.88 -0.65
N LYS A 54 18.08 -4.83 0.16
CA LYS A 54 17.40 -4.96 1.45
C LYS A 54 15.91 -5.36 1.29
N ALA A 55 15.26 -4.89 0.24
CA ALA A 55 13.91 -5.31 -0.10
C ALA A 55 13.85 -6.80 -0.44
N ALA A 56 14.78 -7.28 -1.26
CA ALA A 56 14.89 -8.70 -1.61
C ALA A 56 15.22 -9.57 -0.38
N GLU A 57 16.13 -9.12 0.50
CA GLU A 57 16.47 -9.79 1.75
C GLU A 57 15.26 -9.91 2.68
N PHE A 58 14.53 -8.81 2.87
CA PHE A 58 13.30 -8.80 3.67
C PHE A 58 12.23 -9.73 3.08
N GLY A 59 12.01 -9.66 1.77
CA GLY A 59 11.05 -10.51 1.08
C GLY A 59 11.42 -11.99 1.15
N ALA A 60 12.72 -12.34 1.10
CA ALA A 60 13.18 -13.72 1.28
C ALA A 60 12.87 -14.22 2.68
N ALA A 61 13.15 -13.43 3.72
CA ALA A 61 12.85 -13.77 5.10
C ALA A 61 11.33 -13.92 5.34
N CYS A 62 10.50 -13.08 4.72
CA CYS A 62 9.04 -13.23 4.78
C CYS A 62 8.56 -14.53 4.12
N ARG A 63 9.07 -14.86 2.93
CA ARG A 63 8.70 -16.10 2.21
C ARG A 63 9.09 -17.34 2.98
N GLU A 64 10.26 -17.35 3.62
CA GLU A 64 10.70 -18.47 4.46
C GLU A 64 9.71 -18.77 5.59
N LYS A 65 9.04 -17.75 6.13
CA LYS A 65 8.03 -17.86 7.18
C LYS A 65 6.60 -17.95 6.66
N GLY A 66 6.38 -17.97 5.34
CA GLY A 66 5.06 -17.99 4.75
C GLY A 66 4.27 -16.67 4.91
N ILE A 67 4.96 -15.57 5.19
CA ILE A 67 4.36 -14.24 5.39
C ILE A 67 4.17 -13.54 4.04
N TYR A 68 2.95 -13.13 3.75
CA TYR A 68 2.63 -12.30 2.57
C TYR A 68 3.06 -10.84 2.80
N VAL A 69 3.62 -10.20 1.77
CA VAL A 69 4.08 -8.81 1.85
C VAL A 69 3.29 -7.93 0.89
N SER A 70 2.76 -6.83 1.41
CA SER A 70 2.36 -5.65 0.65
C SER A 70 3.20 -4.44 1.08
N LEU A 71 3.08 -3.32 0.37
CA LEU A 71 3.86 -2.13 0.67
C LEU A 71 2.99 -0.89 0.65
N HIS A 72 3.04 -0.10 1.71
CA HIS A 72 2.43 1.23 1.73
C HIS A 72 3.42 2.24 1.16
N ALA A 73 3.01 2.87 0.06
CA ALA A 73 3.84 3.82 -0.66
C ALA A 73 4.11 5.10 0.17
N PRO A 74 5.13 5.90 -0.20
CA PRO A 74 5.47 7.11 0.54
C PRO A 74 4.31 8.09 0.69
N TYR A 75 4.24 8.76 1.83
CA TYR A 75 3.19 9.70 2.21
C TYR A 75 3.01 10.90 1.26
N TYR A 76 3.98 11.13 0.37
CA TYR A 76 4.00 12.28 -0.55
C TYR A 76 3.12 12.10 -1.79
N ILE A 77 2.53 10.93 -2.00
CA ILE A 77 1.66 10.66 -3.12
C ILE A 77 0.37 11.47 -2.97
N SER A 78 0.02 12.22 -4.03
CA SER A 78 -1.21 13.01 -4.11
C SER A 78 -1.83 12.86 -5.49
N LEU A 79 -2.66 11.84 -5.67
CA LEU A 79 -3.25 11.50 -6.97
C LEU A 79 -4.17 12.60 -7.51
N SER A 80 -4.82 13.36 -6.63
CA SER A 80 -5.73 14.48 -6.97
C SER A 80 -5.10 15.87 -6.80
N GLY A 81 -3.77 15.95 -6.69
CA GLY A 81 -3.07 17.23 -6.52
C GLY A 81 -3.35 18.22 -7.63
N VAL A 82 -3.80 19.45 -7.30
CA VAL A 82 -4.12 20.50 -8.26
C VAL A 82 -2.87 21.00 -8.99
N GLU A 83 -1.74 21.03 -8.29
CA GLU A 83 -0.45 21.36 -8.90
C GLU A 83 0.06 20.16 -9.69
N GLU A 84 0.00 20.29 -11.02
CA GLU A 84 0.29 19.20 -11.96
C GLU A 84 1.68 18.60 -11.74
N SER A 85 2.72 19.43 -11.55
CA SER A 85 4.09 18.96 -11.34
C SER A 85 4.21 18.07 -10.10
N LYS A 86 3.54 18.42 -9.00
CA LYS A 86 3.51 17.58 -7.78
C LYS A 86 2.68 16.33 -7.97
N ARG A 87 1.56 16.45 -8.68
CA ARG A 87 0.69 15.33 -9.00
C ARG A 87 1.43 14.29 -9.86
N LEU A 88 2.07 14.72 -10.93
CA LEU A 88 2.85 13.84 -11.81
C LEU A 88 4.09 13.26 -11.11
N ASN A 89 4.70 13.99 -10.17
CA ASN A 89 5.80 13.44 -9.37
C ASN A 89 5.35 12.26 -8.47
N SER A 90 4.05 12.14 -8.17
CA SER A 90 3.50 10.97 -7.48
C SER A 90 3.76 9.66 -8.24
N ILE A 91 3.83 9.70 -9.57
CA ILE A 91 4.14 8.54 -10.40
C ILE A 91 5.54 7.99 -10.08
N ASN A 92 6.51 8.87 -9.88
CA ASN A 92 7.88 8.46 -9.50
C ASN A 92 7.90 7.73 -8.15
N TYR A 93 7.09 8.19 -7.17
CA TYR A 93 6.97 7.51 -5.87
C TYR A 93 6.26 6.16 -5.99
N ILE A 94 5.25 6.06 -6.87
CA ILE A 94 4.56 4.80 -7.18
C ILE A 94 5.55 3.81 -7.80
N LEU A 95 6.34 4.22 -8.79
CA LEU A 95 7.36 3.38 -9.42
C LEU A 95 8.42 2.91 -8.41
N GLN A 96 8.87 3.79 -7.52
CA GLN A 96 9.82 3.42 -6.46
C GLN A 96 9.22 2.35 -5.52
N ALA A 97 7.97 2.55 -5.09
CA ALA A 97 7.25 1.60 -4.27
C ALA A 97 7.04 0.26 -4.98
N ALA A 98 6.67 0.30 -6.26
CA ALA A 98 6.46 -0.89 -7.09
C ALA A 98 7.74 -1.71 -7.27
N ARG A 99 8.85 -1.06 -7.57
CA ARG A 99 10.16 -1.74 -7.64
C ARG A 99 10.54 -2.39 -6.31
N ALA A 100 10.27 -1.70 -5.18
CA ALA A 100 10.57 -2.22 -3.85
C ALA A 100 9.70 -3.44 -3.51
N VAL A 101 8.38 -3.36 -3.70
CA VAL A 101 7.49 -4.49 -3.42
C VAL A 101 7.75 -5.68 -4.34
N ASN A 102 8.08 -5.42 -5.61
CA ASN A 102 8.46 -6.47 -6.55
C ASN A 102 9.74 -7.19 -6.09
N ALA A 103 10.74 -6.45 -5.60
CA ALA A 103 11.96 -7.04 -5.02
C ALA A 103 11.65 -7.86 -3.76
N MET A 104 10.67 -7.46 -2.96
CA MET A 104 10.18 -8.24 -1.81
C MET A 104 9.43 -9.51 -2.24
N GLY A 105 8.99 -9.60 -3.50
CA GLY A 105 8.13 -10.69 -4.00
C GLY A 105 6.65 -10.47 -3.68
N GLY A 106 6.26 -9.25 -3.32
CA GLY A 106 4.87 -8.82 -3.20
C GLY A 106 4.36 -8.25 -4.52
N GLU A 107 3.04 -8.05 -4.59
CA GLU A 107 2.34 -7.61 -5.81
C GLU A 107 1.43 -6.39 -5.58
N ARG A 108 1.38 -5.85 -4.38
CA ARG A 108 0.44 -4.78 -4.02
C ARG A 108 1.13 -3.61 -3.35
N ILE A 109 0.83 -2.41 -3.86
CA ILE A 109 1.21 -1.14 -3.24
C ILE A 109 -0.05 -0.39 -2.82
N VAL A 110 -0.10 0.05 -1.57
CA VAL A 110 -1.17 0.88 -1.05
C VAL A 110 -0.77 2.35 -1.22
N VAL A 111 -1.66 3.15 -1.78
CA VAL A 111 -1.43 4.57 -2.04
C VAL A 111 -2.59 5.41 -1.54
N HIS A 112 -2.31 6.61 -1.05
CA HIS A 112 -3.35 7.56 -0.69
C HIS A 112 -4.14 7.99 -1.93
N SER A 113 -5.47 7.90 -1.88
CA SER A 113 -6.36 8.24 -2.99
C SER A 113 -6.33 9.72 -3.40
N GLY A 114 -5.88 10.60 -2.49
CA GLY A 114 -5.85 12.04 -2.69
C GLY A 114 -6.89 12.79 -1.89
N SER A 115 -6.92 14.12 -2.07
CA SER A 115 -7.75 15.03 -1.29
C SER A 115 -8.56 15.95 -2.20
N CYS A 116 -9.78 16.30 -1.76
CA CYS A 116 -10.68 17.25 -2.40
C CYS A 116 -10.82 18.56 -1.60
N SER A 117 -9.82 18.93 -0.78
CA SER A 117 -9.93 20.12 0.09
C SER A 117 -9.92 21.47 -0.63
N LYS A 118 -9.45 21.53 -1.88
CA LYS A 118 -9.30 22.76 -2.67
C LYS A 118 -10.16 22.83 -3.93
N ILE A 119 -10.73 21.72 -4.33
CA ILE A 119 -11.53 21.56 -5.56
C ILE A 119 -12.76 20.70 -5.28
N SER A 120 -13.69 20.62 -6.19
CA SER A 120 -14.83 19.71 -6.06
C SER A 120 -14.39 18.25 -5.99
N ARG A 121 -15.23 17.40 -5.43
CA ARG A 121 -14.93 15.97 -5.34
C ARG A 121 -14.85 15.33 -6.72
N GLU A 122 -15.68 15.79 -7.65
CA GLU A 122 -15.71 15.33 -9.04
C GLU A 122 -14.41 15.66 -9.77
N GLU A 123 -13.91 16.88 -9.60
CA GLU A 123 -12.63 17.31 -10.17
C GLU A 123 -11.45 16.53 -9.54
N ALA A 124 -11.45 16.37 -8.22
CA ALA A 124 -10.42 15.60 -7.53
C ALA A 124 -10.40 14.14 -8.00
N LEU A 125 -11.57 13.55 -8.21
CA LEU A 125 -11.70 12.20 -8.73
C LEU A 125 -11.17 12.09 -10.16
N ALA A 126 -11.51 13.03 -11.02
CA ALA A 126 -11.02 13.03 -12.41
C ALA A 126 -9.49 13.11 -12.47
N LEU A 127 -8.87 13.99 -11.66
CA LEU A 127 -7.40 14.09 -11.55
C LEU A 127 -6.77 12.82 -11.00
N ALA A 128 -7.39 12.19 -9.98
CA ALA A 128 -6.87 10.96 -9.41
C ALA A 128 -6.92 9.80 -10.42
N MET A 129 -8.00 9.68 -11.18
CA MET A 129 -8.15 8.67 -12.23
C MET A 129 -7.11 8.84 -13.34
N ASP A 130 -6.92 10.07 -13.83
CA ASP A 130 -5.91 10.41 -14.83
C ASP A 130 -4.51 10.02 -14.32
N THR A 131 -4.16 10.43 -13.09
CA THR A 131 -2.85 10.12 -12.50
C THR A 131 -2.64 8.62 -12.32
N MET A 132 -3.68 7.88 -11.91
CA MET A 132 -3.60 6.42 -11.82
C MET A 132 -3.41 5.76 -13.17
N GLY A 133 -4.10 6.23 -14.21
CA GLY A 133 -3.91 5.72 -15.58
C GLY A 133 -2.49 5.92 -16.07
N LEU A 134 -1.91 7.10 -15.82
CA LEU A 134 -0.51 7.39 -16.13
C LEU A 134 0.46 6.54 -15.31
N ALA A 135 0.17 6.32 -14.03
CA ALA A 135 0.99 5.47 -13.17
C ALA A 135 0.95 4.00 -13.62
N GLN A 136 -0.23 3.48 -13.98
CA GLN A 136 -0.35 2.12 -14.51
C GLN A 136 0.45 1.96 -15.80
N LYS A 137 0.31 2.91 -16.73
CA LYS A 137 1.11 2.90 -17.96
C LYS A 137 2.61 2.90 -17.67
N ALA A 138 3.06 3.69 -16.70
CA ALA A 138 4.48 3.74 -16.33
C ALA A 138 4.96 2.41 -15.70
N LEU A 139 4.11 1.71 -14.93
CA LEU A 139 4.40 0.36 -14.44
C LEU A 139 4.53 -0.63 -15.59
N ASP A 140 3.63 -0.58 -16.57
CA ASP A 140 3.65 -1.47 -17.74
C ASP A 140 4.92 -1.23 -18.59
N ASP A 141 5.29 0.04 -18.80
CA ASP A 141 6.50 0.43 -19.53
C ASP A 141 7.79 -0.06 -18.83
N GLU A 142 7.78 -0.26 -17.50
CA GLU A 142 8.89 -0.83 -16.72
C GLU A 142 8.83 -2.36 -16.54
N GLY A 143 7.84 -3.03 -17.12
CA GLY A 143 7.66 -4.47 -16.96
C GLY A 143 7.15 -4.89 -15.57
N LEU A 144 6.49 -3.97 -14.84
CA LEU A 144 5.90 -4.16 -13.53
C LEU A 144 4.37 -4.28 -13.58
N SER A 145 3.81 -4.76 -14.68
CA SER A 145 2.37 -4.93 -14.89
C SER A 145 1.70 -5.91 -13.92
N ASN A 146 2.48 -6.74 -13.23
CA ASN A 146 2.01 -7.59 -12.14
C ASN A 146 1.76 -6.84 -10.81
N ILE A 147 2.19 -5.58 -10.70
CA ILE A 147 1.99 -4.80 -9.48
C ILE A 147 0.65 -4.07 -9.52
N HIS A 148 -0.14 -4.28 -8.48
CA HIS A 148 -1.46 -3.66 -8.31
C HIS A 148 -1.37 -2.41 -7.46
N ILE A 149 -1.87 -1.28 -8.01
CA ILE A 149 -2.05 -0.05 -7.25
C ILE A 149 -3.36 -0.16 -6.46
N CYS A 150 -3.29 -0.09 -5.13
CA CYS A 150 -4.43 -0.22 -4.23
C CYS A 150 -4.70 1.14 -3.54
N PRO A 151 -5.66 1.95 -4.01
CA PRO A 151 -5.99 3.20 -3.35
C PRO A 151 -6.57 2.97 -1.96
N GLU A 152 -5.99 3.66 -0.96
CA GLU A 152 -6.46 3.57 0.41
C GLU A 152 -7.73 4.40 0.61
N VAL A 153 -8.70 3.81 1.30
CA VAL A 153 -9.90 4.51 1.78
C VAL A 153 -9.59 5.18 3.11
N MET A 154 -9.56 6.49 3.12
CA MET A 154 -9.26 7.27 4.32
C MET A 154 -10.53 7.80 4.98
N GLY A 155 -10.63 7.70 6.31
CA GLY A 155 -11.78 8.16 7.10
C GLY A 155 -11.90 9.67 7.29
N LYS A 156 -11.22 10.50 6.49
CA LYS A 156 -11.26 11.97 6.60
C LYS A 156 -12.17 12.56 5.54
N ILE A 157 -13.04 13.47 5.94
CA ILE A 157 -14.09 14.08 5.09
C ILE A 157 -13.55 14.74 3.80
N ASN A 158 -12.32 15.23 3.82
CA ASN A 158 -11.68 15.90 2.68
C ASN A 158 -10.82 14.93 1.82
N GLN A 159 -10.84 13.65 2.10
CA GLN A 159 -10.18 12.65 1.28
C GLN A 159 -11.16 12.04 0.27
N LEU A 160 -10.66 11.54 -0.83
CA LEU A 160 -11.49 10.81 -1.78
C LEU A 160 -12.01 9.53 -1.12
N GLU A 161 -13.34 9.37 -1.11
CA GLU A 161 -14.05 8.27 -0.45
C GLU A 161 -14.07 6.97 -1.27
N PRO A 162 -14.67 5.90 -0.69
CA PRO A 162 -14.52 4.53 -1.15
C PRO A 162 -14.71 4.34 -2.64
N TRP A 163 -13.83 3.59 -3.22
CA TRP A 163 -13.74 3.18 -4.61
C TRP A 163 -15.10 2.91 -5.30
N LYS A 164 -16.01 2.17 -4.67
CA LYS A 164 -17.32 1.85 -5.25
C LYS A 164 -18.24 3.06 -5.49
N ARG A 165 -18.07 4.15 -4.74
CA ARG A 165 -18.77 5.42 -4.98
C ARG A 165 -18.04 6.29 -5.99
N CYS A 166 -16.71 6.24 -5.98
CA CYS A 166 -15.87 7.10 -6.81
C CYS A 166 -15.65 6.56 -8.22
N PHE A 167 -15.75 5.24 -8.43
CA PHE A 167 -15.45 4.59 -9.70
C PHE A 167 -16.57 3.63 -10.16
N PRO A 168 -17.82 4.10 -10.32
CA PRO A 168 -18.93 3.23 -10.72
C PRO A 168 -18.78 2.66 -12.12
N SER A 169 -17.90 3.21 -12.96
CA SER A 169 -17.68 2.86 -14.35
C SER A 169 -16.20 2.69 -14.70
N ALA A 170 -15.30 2.48 -13.72
CA ALA A 170 -13.92 2.15 -14.05
C ALA A 170 -13.94 0.92 -14.97
N PRO A 171 -13.40 1.03 -16.21
CA PRO A 171 -13.18 -0.14 -17.02
C PRO A 171 -12.38 -1.10 -16.15
N SER A 172 -12.62 -2.39 -16.25
CA SER A 172 -12.01 -3.44 -15.45
C SER A 172 -10.49 -3.26 -15.35
N MET A 173 -10.05 -2.29 -14.55
CA MET A 173 -8.75 -2.36 -13.93
C MET A 173 -8.83 -3.67 -13.17
N ASN A 174 -7.91 -4.56 -13.41
CA ASN A 174 -7.88 -5.91 -12.88
C ASN A 174 -7.79 -5.83 -11.34
N VAL A 175 -8.87 -5.33 -10.73
CA VAL A 175 -9.11 -5.39 -9.29
C VAL A 175 -9.39 -6.86 -9.06
N SER A 176 -8.32 -7.61 -8.88
CA SER A 176 -8.45 -9.00 -8.46
C SER A 176 -9.45 -8.99 -7.30
N SER A 177 -10.41 -9.90 -7.34
CA SER A 177 -11.58 -10.03 -6.46
C SER A 177 -11.25 -10.23 -4.97
N HIS A 178 -10.09 -9.81 -4.52
CA HIS A 178 -9.60 -9.85 -3.16
C HIS A 178 -9.74 -8.47 -2.54
N ALA A 179 -10.90 -8.22 -1.93
CA ALA A 179 -11.10 -7.06 -1.09
C ALA A 179 -10.23 -7.23 0.18
N TRP A 180 -9.13 -6.51 0.23
CA TRP A 180 -8.36 -6.38 1.47
C TRP A 180 -9.00 -5.30 2.32
N ILE A 181 -9.58 -5.69 3.44
CA ILE A 181 -9.93 -4.76 4.50
C ILE A 181 -8.65 -4.58 5.31
N LEU A 182 -7.84 -3.58 4.94
CA LEU A 182 -6.75 -3.15 5.80
C LEU A 182 -7.35 -2.40 6.99
N VAL A 183 -7.32 -3.01 8.16
CA VAL A 183 -7.63 -2.31 9.41
C VAL A 183 -6.38 -1.54 9.82
N THR A 184 -6.30 -0.27 9.43
CA THR A 184 -5.13 0.58 9.63
C THR A 184 -5.04 1.23 11.02
N SER A 185 -5.85 0.85 11.99
CA SER A 185 -5.62 1.20 13.40
C SER A 185 -6.46 0.31 14.32
N ILE A 186 -5.81 -0.55 15.05
CA ILE A 186 -6.37 -1.08 16.30
C ILE A 186 -6.02 -0.04 17.36
N PRO A 187 -7.00 0.70 17.95
CA PRO A 187 -6.70 1.47 19.14
C PRO A 187 -6.22 0.48 20.21
N ALA A 188 -5.15 0.85 20.92
CA ALA A 188 -4.66 0.06 22.02
C ALA A 188 -5.83 -0.32 22.94
N LEU A 189 -6.13 -1.61 23.03
CA LEU A 189 -7.00 -2.13 24.07
C LEU A 189 -6.29 -1.83 25.39
N SER A 190 -6.73 -0.77 26.08
CA SER A 190 -6.35 -0.53 27.46
C SER A 190 -6.80 -1.75 28.25
N ALA A 191 -5.85 -2.53 28.71
CA ALA A 191 -6.10 -3.57 29.68
C ALA A 191 -6.74 -2.92 30.92
N ALA A 192 -8.00 -3.29 31.21
CA ALA A 192 -8.66 -3.03 32.48
C ALA A 192 -8.22 -4.08 33.50
#